data_16fccf8bd51568336e33c1c29d50dc27
#
_entry.id   16fccf8bd51568336e33c1c29d50dc27
#
_cell.length_a   1.000
_cell.length_b   1.000
_cell.length_c   1.000
_cell.angle_alpha   90.00
_cell.angle_beta   90.00
_cell.angle_gamma   90.00
#
_symmetry.space_group_name_H-M   'P 1'
#
loop_
_entity.id
_entity.type
_entity.pdbx_description
1 polymer ?
#
loop_
_entity_poly.entity_id
_entity_poly.type
_entity_poly.pdbx_seq_one_letter_code
_entity_poly.pdbx_strand_id
1 'polypeptide(L)'
;MRNSLREERFSIETTIVNILIIILISVGVIFSVVTALGLVRLPDVYTRTHAASKSSTLGVMCILGGTFIHFWLREDHFNPQLVIAIAFLFITSPVAGHLIGRASYMSGIPLAEETVRDDMKIAVEKKKGEQK
;
A
#
# COMPACT_ATOMS: atom_id res chain seq x y z
N MET A 1 -2.66 42.04 -23.17
CA MET A 1 -1.33 41.55 -22.73
C MET A 1 -1.36 40.88 -21.35
N ARG A 2 -1.98 41.43 -20.31
CA ARG A 2 -2.09 40.79 -18.97
C ARG A 2 -3.00 39.55 -18.95
N ASN A 3 -4.03 39.50 -19.76
CA ASN A 3 -4.95 38.35 -19.80
C ASN A 3 -4.34 37.17 -20.52
N SER A 4 -3.59 37.35 -21.60
CA SER A 4 -2.89 36.29 -22.30
C SER A 4 -1.84 35.58 -21.43
N LEU A 5 -1.07 36.36 -20.66
CA LEU A 5 -0.08 35.81 -19.73
C LEU A 5 -0.72 35.01 -18.57
N ARG A 6 -1.94 35.36 -18.18
CA ARG A 6 -2.68 34.67 -17.15
C ARG A 6 -3.24 33.34 -17.68
N GLU A 7 -3.73 33.33 -18.88
CA GLU A 7 -4.21 32.12 -19.54
C GLU A 7 -3.08 31.11 -19.82
N GLU A 8 -1.92 31.60 -20.25
CA GLU A 8 -0.74 30.76 -20.45
C GLU A 8 -0.26 30.14 -19.14
N ARG A 9 -0.20 30.91 -18.05
CA ARG A 9 0.16 30.39 -16.73
C ARG A 9 -0.82 29.33 -16.24
N PHE A 10 -2.11 29.57 -16.37
CA PHE A 10 -3.15 28.60 -16.00
C PHE A 10 -3.05 27.30 -16.82
N SER A 11 -2.76 27.41 -18.12
CA SER A 11 -2.55 26.27 -18.99
C SER A 11 -1.31 25.44 -18.59
N ILE A 12 -0.22 26.11 -18.26
CA ILE A 12 1.02 25.46 -17.81
C ILE A 12 0.83 24.75 -16.48
N GLU A 13 0.22 25.41 -15.49
CA GLU A 13 -0.07 24.82 -14.19
C GLU A 13 -0.96 23.59 -14.30
N THR A 14 -2.02 23.67 -15.12
CA THR A 14 -2.91 22.56 -15.40
C THR A 14 -2.20 21.38 -16.07
N THR A 15 -1.28 21.67 -16.98
CA THR A 15 -0.50 20.64 -17.69
C THR A 15 0.45 19.94 -16.73
N ILE A 16 1.16 20.66 -15.86
CA ILE A 16 2.07 20.10 -14.86
C ILE A 16 1.32 19.19 -13.89
N VAL A 17 0.17 19.63 -13.39
CA VAL A 17 -0.68 18.84 -12.49
C VAL A 17 -1.16 17.55 -13.16
N ASN A 18 -1.57 17.61 -14.42
CA ASN A 18 -1.99 16.41 -15.16
C ASN A 18 -0.85 15.41 -15.35
N ILE A 19 0.34 15.89 -15.68
CA ILE A 19 1.52 15.03 -15.82
C ILE A 19 1.83 14.36 -14.48
N LEU A 20 1.78 15.10 -13.38
CA LEU A 20 1.99 14.54 -12.03
C LEU A 20 0.97 13.46 -11.68
N ILE A 21 -0.31 13.69 -11.97
CA ILE A 21 -1.39 12.72 -11.74
C ILE A 21 -1.16 11.45 -12.56
N ILE A 22 -0.83 11.59 -13.85
CA ILE A 22 -0.57 10.46 -14.75
C ILE A 22 0.62 9.65 -14.26
N ILE A 23 1.71 10.31 -13.86
CA ILE A 23 2.90 9.64 -13.31
C ILE A 23 2.52 8.87 -12.04
N LEU A 24 1.80 9.49 -11.12
CA LEU A 24 1.43 8.89 -9.85
C LEU A 24 0.54 7.65 -10.04
N ILE A 25 -0.45 7.73 -10.91
CA ILE A 25 -1.33 6.61 -11.24
C ILE A 25 -0.54 5.50 -11.95
N SER A 26 0.34 5.85 -12.90
CA SER A 26 1.16 4.89 -13.64
C SER A 26 2.10 4.13 -12.69
N VAL A 27 2.75 4.81 -11.78
CA VAL A 27 3.58 4.20 -10.73
C VAL A 27 2.74 3.27 -9.87
N GLY A 28 1.54 3.68 -9.44
CA GLY A 28 0.63 2.84 -8.66
C GLY A 28 0.23 1.55 -9.40
N VAL A 29 -0.08 1.65 -10.69
CA VAL A 29 -0.40 0.48 -11.53
C VAL A 29 0.81 -0.46 -11.65
N ILE A 30 2.00 0.07 -11.91
CA ILE A 30 3.23 -0.73 -12.00
C ILE A 30 3.48 -1.48 -10.69
N PHE A 31 3.39 -0.81 -9.53
CA PHE A 31 3.52 -1.46 -8.23
C PHE A 31 2.48 -2.55 -8.01
N SER A 32 1.24 -2.35 -8.44
CA SER A 32 0.18 -3.35 -8.33
C SER A 32 0.49 -4.60 -9.17
N VAL A 33 0.96 -4.41 -10.40
CA VAL A 33 1.36 -5.53 -11.27
C VAL A 33 2.57 -6.27 -10.72
N VAL A 34 3.60 -5.55 -10.27
CA VAL A 34 4.79 -6.16 -9.65
C VAL A 34 4.42 -6.94 -8.38
N THR A 35 3.50 -6.42 -7.58
CA THR A 35 2.98 -7.13 -6.39
C THR A 35 2.27 -8.41 -6.76
N ALA A 36 1.40 -8.38 -7.78
CA ALA A 36 0.69 -9.56 -8.25
C ALA A 36 1.66 -10.65 -8.75
N LEU A 37 2.68 -10.27 -9.51
CA LEU A 37 3.74 -11.18 -9.97
C LEU A 37 4.57 -11.72 -8.80
N GLY A 38 4.91 -10.88 -7.83
CA GLY A 38 5.63 -11.28 -6.62
C GLY A 38 4.87 -12.30 -5.80
N LEU A 39 3.54 -12.12 -5.63
CA LEU A 39 2.68 -13.07 -4.91
C LEU A 39 2.67 -14.48 -5.51
N VAL A 40 2.77 -14.57 -6.84
CA VAL A 40 2.80 -15.87 -7.53
C VAL A 40 4.19 -16.51 -7.47
N ARG A 41 5.25 -15.70 -7.45
CA ARG A 41 6.63 -16.18 -7.61
C ARG A 41 7.37 -16.45 -6.30
N LEU A 42 6.94 -15.84 -5.20
CA LEU A 42 7.57 -16.05 -3.90
C LEU A 42 7.17 -17.40 -3.29
N PRO A 43 8.13 -18.23 -2.85
CA PRO A 43 7.86 -19.58 -2.34
C PRO A 43 7.28 -19.59 -0.92
N ASP A 44 7.61 -18.60 -0.11
CA ASP A 44 7.30 -18.56 1.31
C ASP A 44 6.12 -17.63 1.65
N VAL A 45 5.19 -18.12 2.49
CA VAL A 45 3.98 -17.41 2.89
C VAL A 45 4.30 -16.11 3.65
N TYR A 46 5.35 -16.11 4.46
CA TYR A 46 5.73 -14.94 5.27
C TYR A 46 6.30 -13.81 4.41
N THR A 47 7.25 -14.14 3.52
CA THR A 47 7.82 -13.17 2.58
C THR A 47 6.77 -12.67 1.60
N ARG A 48 5.86 -13.55 1.14
CA ARG A 48 4.73 -13.22 0.29
C ARG A 48 3.79 -12.21 0.96
N THR A 49 3.38 -12.47 2.20
CA THR A 49 2.50 -11.58 2.96
C THR A 49 3.15 -10.23 3.22
N HIS A 50 4.43 -10.23 3.56
CA HIS A 50 5.19 -9.01 3.81
C HIS A 50 5.34 -8.15 2.55
N ALA A 51 5.72 -8.77 1.42
CA ALA A 51 5.82 -8.09 0.13
C ALA A 51 4.46 -7.56 -0.33
N ALA A 52 3.41 -8.37 -0.24
CA ALA A 52 2.06 -7.98 -0.60
C ALA A 52 1.56 -6.77 0.20
N SER A 53 1.70 -6.80 1.52
CA SER A 53 1.23 -5.72 2.40
C SER A 53 1.92 -4.39 2.11
N LYS A 54 3.23 -4.39 1.83
CA LYS A 54 3.97 -3.16 1.53
C LYS A 54 3.71 -2.63 0.13
N SER A 55 3.84 -3.49 -0.88
CA SER A 55 3.78 -3.06 -2.28
C SER A 55 2.35 -2.75 -2.73
N SER A 56 1.36 -3.54 -2.31
CA SER A 56 -0.04 -3.26 -2.66
C SER A 56 -0.53 -1.97 -2.02
N THR A 57 -0.18 -1.73 -0.75
CA THR A 57 -0.55 -0.49 -0.06
C THR A 57 0.03 0.72 -0.78
N LEU A 58 1.31 0.67 -1.14
CA LEU A 58 1.97 1.76 -1.86
C LEU A 58 1.34 2.00 -3.23
N GLY A 59 1.04 0.92 -3.98
CA GLY A 59 0.38 1.01 -5.29
C GLY A 59 -1.00 1.66 -5.20
N VAL A 60 -1.84 1.19 -4.28
CA VAL A 60 -3.19 1.76 -4.08
C VAL A 60 -3.12 3.20 -3.57
N MET A 61 -2.16 3.52 -2.69
CA MET A 61 -1.93 4.88 -2.20
C MET A 61 -1.57 5.85 -3.32
N CYS A 62 -0.72 5.44 -4.26
CA CYS A 62 -0.37 6.26 -5.42
C CYS A 62 -1.60 6.52 -6.30
N ILE A 63 -2.43 5.50 -6.54
CA ILE A 63 -3.64 5.63 -7.35
C ILE A 63 -4.66 6.56 -6.65
N LEU A 64 -4.97 6.30 -5.37
CA LEU A 64 -5.91 7.13 -4.60
C LEU A 64 -5.39 8.56 -4.44
N GLY A 65 -4.09 8.74 -4.21
CA GLY A 65 -3.47 10.05 -4.11
C GLY A 65 -3.57 10.83 -5.43
N GLY A 66 -3.29 10.19 -6.56
CA GLY A 66 -3.46 10.78 -7.89
C GLY A 66 -4.91 11.16 -8.17
N THR A 67 -5.85 10.28 -7.83
CA THR A 67 -7.29 10.54 -7.95
C THR A 67 -7.74 11.70 -7.05
N PHE A 68 -7.25 11.76 -5.82
CA PHE A 68 -7.55 12.84 -4.88
C PHE A 68 -7.06 14.19 -5.39
N ILE A 69 -5.82 14.26 -5.91
CA ILE A 69 -5.26 15.47 -6.52
C ILE A 69 -6.10 15.90 -7.72
N HIS A 70 -6.56 14.94 -8.54
CA HIS A 70 -7.40 15.23 -9.69
C HIS A 70 -8.70 15.92 -9.28
N PHE A 71 -9.46 15.35 -8.34
CA PHE A 71 -10.72 15.91 -7.88
C PHE A 71 -10.52 17.26 -7.20
N TRP A 72 -9.51 17.40 -6.35
CA TRP A 72 -9.26 18.64 -5.63
C TRP A 72 -8.90 19.82 -6.55
N LEU A 73 -7.98 19.59 -7.49
CA LEU A 73 -7.44 20.67 -8.30
C LEU A 73 -8.22 20.93 -9.60
N ARG A 74 -8.97 19.95 -10.06
CA ARG A 74 -9.69 20.05 -11.33
C ARG A 74 -11.17 20.33 -11.19
N GLU A 75 -11.81 19.69 -10.23
CA GLU A 75 -13.25 19.79 -10.05
C GLU A 75 -13.63 20.72 -8.89
N ASP A 76 -12.63 21.30 -8.23
CA ASP A 76 -12.78 22.11 -7.01
C ASP A 76 -13.70 21.42 -5.98
N HIS A 77 -13.66 20.09 -5.99
CA HIS A 77 -14.53 19.23 -5.21
C HIS A 77 -13.71 18.43 -4.20
N PHE A 78 -13.82 18.83 -2.95
CA PHE A 78 -13.24 18.04 -1.85
C PHE A 78 -14.06 16.76 -1.68
N ASN A 79 -13.48 15.61 -2.00
CA ASN A 79 -14.14 14.32 -1.84
C ASN A 79 -13.69 13.65 -0.52
N PRO A 80 -14.49 13.75 0.57
CA PRO A 80 -14.14 13.19 1.86
C PRO A 80 -14.07 11.66 1.85
N GLN A 81 -14.73 11.00 0.91
CA GLN A 81 -14.71 9.55 0.77
C GLN A 81 -13.31 9.04 0.41
N LEU A 82 -12.56 9.76 -0.44
CA LEU A 82 -11.18 9.42 -0.79
C LEU A 82 -10.24 9.56 0.42
N VAL A 83 -10.44 10.58 1.24
CA VAL A 83 -9.64 10.77 2.47
C VAL A 83 -9.89 9.63 3.45
N ILE A 84 -11.16 9.26 3.64
CA ILE A 84 -11.54 8.13 4.51
C ILE A 84 -10.97 6.82 3.95
N ALA A 85 -11.03 6.60 2.64
CA ALA A 85 -10.47 5.41 2.00
C ALA A 85 -8.95 5.30 2.22
N ILE A 86 -8.22 6.40 2.07
CA ILE A 86 -6.78 6.47 2.33
C ILE A 86 -6.47 6.16 3.80
N ALA A 87 -7.18 6.80 4.75
CA ALA A 87 -7.00 6.58 6.18
C ALA A 87 -7.31 5.11 6.56
N PHE A 88 -8.38 4.55 6.02
CA PHE A 88 -8.77 3.16 6.26
C PHE A 88 -7.72 2.17 5.73
N LEU A 89 -7.18 2.42 4.55
CA LEU A 89 -6.13 1.61 3.96
C LEU A 89 -4.86 1.59 4.84
N PHE A 90 -4.49 2.74 5.40
CA PHE A 90 -3.34 2.85 6.30
C PHE A 90 -3.50 2.04 7.59
N ILE A 91 -4.70 1.95 8.11
CA ILE A 91 -4.99 1.22 9.35
C ILE A 91 -5.11 -0.27 9.06
N THR A 92 -5.83 -0.65 8.00
CA THR A 92 -6.15 -2.06 7.73
C THR A 92 -4.97 -2.86 7.21
N SER A 93 -4.10 -2.26 6.41
CA SER A 93 -2.97 -2.97 5.78
C SER A 93 -1.98 -3.55 6.80
N PRO A 94 -1.44 -2.79 7.77
CA PRO A 94 -0.53 -3.36 8.77
C PRO A 94 -1.22 -4.37 9.69
N VAL A 95 -2.49 -4.13 10.04
CA VAL A 95 -3.26 -5.06 10.88
C VAL A 95 -3.47 -6.39 10.18
N ALA A 96 -3.88 -6.37 8.90
CA ALA A 96 -4.07 -7.58 8.11
C ALA A 96 -2.76 -8.38 7.97
N GLY A 97 -1.64 -7.72 7.68
CA GLY A 97 -0.32 -8.36 7.60
C GLY A 97 0.08 -9.07 8.89
N HIS A 98 -0.11 -8.42 10.04
CA HIS A 98 0.16 -9.01 11.34
C HIS A 98 -0.76 -10.19 11.67
N LEU A 99 -2.05 -10.09 11.37
CA LEU A 99 -3.02 -11.16 11.62
C LEU A 99 -2.72 -12.40 10.76
N ILE A 100 -2.43 -12.21 9.47
CA ILE A 100 -2.10 -13.30 8.56
C ILE A 100 -0.80 -13.98 8.99
N GLY A 101 0.24 -13.21 9.30
CA GLY A 101 1.52 -13.74 9.79
C GLY A 101 1.36 -14.56 11.07
N ARG A 102 0.57 -14.07 12.02
CA ARG A 102 0.28 -14.79 13.27
C ARG A 102 -0.57 -16.05 13.03
N ALA A 103 -1.58 -15.97 12.18
CA ALA A 103 -2.41 -17.11 11.84
C ALA A 103 -1.61 -18.21 11.14
N SER A 104 -0.75 -17.86 10.19
CA SER A 104 0.15 -18.78 9.51
C SER A 104 1.08 -19.53 10.48
N TYR A 105 1.63 -18.80 11.45
CA TYR A 105 2.48 -19.38 12.49
C TYR A 105 1.71 -20.37 13.38
N MET A 106 0.52 -19.98 13.83
CA MET A 106 -0.32 -20.85 14.67
C MET A 106 -0.86 -22.08 13.93
N SER A 107 -1.03 -21.99 12.61
CA SER A 107 -1.43 -23.11 11.75
C SER A 107 -0.28 -24.08 11.44
N GLY A 108 0.93 -23.84 11.99
CA GLY A 108 2.06 -24.72 11.83
C GLY A 108 2.72 -24.68 10.45
N ILE A 109 2.49 -23.61 9.69
CA ILE A 109 3.17 -23.42 8.40
C ILE A 109 4.66 -23.24 8.68
N PRO A 110 5.55 -24.05 8.07
CA PRO A 110 6.98 -23.98 8.32
C PRO A 110 7.52 -22.59 7.92
N LEU A 111 8.43 -22.09 8.74
CA LEU A 111 9.23 -20.90 8.43
C LEU A 111 10.21 -21.24 7.31
N ALA A 112 10.66 -20.23 6.57
CA ALA A 112 11.70 -20.41 5.58
C ALA A 112 12.97 -21.01 6.21
N GLU A 113 13.68 -21.88 5.49
CA GLU A 113 14.92 -22.54 5.98
C GLU A 113 16.01 -21.52 6.35
N GLU A 114 15.96 -20.31 5.79
CA GLU A 114 16.89 -19.21 6.07
C GLU A 114 16.52 -18.38 7.31
N THR A 115 15.48 -18.78 8.08
CA THR A 115 15.04 -18.02 9.27
C THR A 115 16.06 -18.17 10.39
N VAL A 116 16.82 -17.11 10.64
CA VAL A 116 17.90 -17.06 11.65
C VAL A 116 17.37 -17.00 13.09
N ARG A 117 16.14 -16.45 13.27
CA ARG A 117 15.57 -16.21 14.60
C ARG A 117 14.05 -16.36 14.62
N ASP A 118 13.56 -17.17 15.55
CA ASP A 118 12.14 -17.39 15.80
C ASP A 118 11.75 -16.92 17.21
N ASP A 119 11.46 -15.64 17.34
CA ASP A 119 11.05 -15.05 18.63
C ASP A 119 9.63 -15.48 19.05
N MET A 120 8.79 -15.92 18.11
CA MET A 120 7.43 -16.37 18.41
C MET A 120 7.42 -17.74 19.09
N LYS A 121 8.40 -18.61 18.82
CA LYS A 121 8.53 -19.90 19.46
C LYS A 121 8.65 -19.74 20.97
N ILE A 122 9.50 -18.84 21.42
CA ILE A 122 9.72 -18.54 22.84
C ILE A 122 8.43 -18.04 23.49
N ALA A 123 7.68 -17.15 22.82
CA ALA A 123 6.43 -16.60 23.34
C ALA A 123 5.30 -17.67 23.43
N VAL A 124 5.25 -18.60 22.48
CA VAL A 124 4.26 -19.67 22.47
C VAL A 124 4.59 -20.73 23.52
N GLU A 125 5.85 -21.10 23.70
CA GLU A 125 6.30 -22.03 24.73
C GLU A 125 6.05 -21.47 26.14
N LYS A 126 6.32 -20.19 26.37
CA LYS A 126 6.03 -19.53 27.65
C LYS A 126 4.54 -19.57 27.99
N LYS A 127 3.64 -19.29 27.02
CA LYS A 127 2.19 -19.40 27.23
C LYS A 127 1.72 -20.83 27.51
N LYS A 128 2.33 -21.84 26.89
CA LYS A 128 2.00 -23.25 27.17
C LYS A 128 2.48 -23.69 28.56
N GLY A 129 3.57 -23.11 29.06
CA GLY A 129 4.05 -23.36 30.42
C GLY A 129 3.19 -22.72 31.51
N GLU A 130 2.55 -21.57 31.23
CA GLU A 130 1.64 -20.88 32.15
C GLU A 130 0.23 -21.52 32.25
N GLN A 131 -0.12 -22.39 31.30
CA GLN A 131 -1.43 -23.10 31.28
C GLN A 131 -1.38 -24.50 31.87
N LYS A 132 -0.22 -24.95 32.35
CA LYS A 132 -0.05 -26.20 33.10
C LYS A 132 0.11 -25.95 34.59
#